data_97e4f9691d32944c7392f7ea8400f911
#
_entry.id   97e4f9691d32944c7392f7ea8400f911
#
_cell.length_a   1.000
_cell.length_b   1.000
_cell.length_c   1.000
_cell.angle_alpha   90.00
_cell.angle_beta   90.00
_cell.angle_gamma   90.00
#
_symmetry.space_group_name_H-M   'P 1'
#
loop_
_entity.id
_entity.type
_entity.pdbx_description
1 polymer ?
#
loop_
_entity_poly.entity_id
_entity_poly.type
_entity_poly.pdbx_seq_one_letter_code
_entity_poly.pdbx_strand_id
1 'polypeptide(L)'
;MKSHIRSSWLHVSGIVAGVLFATGSVQALEPGGIACDDIAGAIGGGTVHSVLSTALATGLSPGVGLQNDMWATVVDNSGKVCAVVKSGTAQNSQWLGSRVISAQKASTANAFSLPAGEGGLVPGLALATANLWAATQPGGSLFGLQESNPVDARVAYGDNSLAGGEDTTAFPAYGSSADPVVGTYIGGVNVFGGGLALYRADGVLLGAIGVSGDTSCADHVVAWRTRDALGLDHVPAGVSPTGDDNIIFDLTPSNPGKSGFGHFASASGFGHPECGFGERPIAEALPTTHAIGP
;
A
#
# COMPACT_ATOMS: atom_id res chain seq x y z
N MET A 1 30.29 -71.47 44.92
CA MET A 1 28.92 -71.75 44.53
C MET A 1 28.48 -70.61 43.65
N LYS A 2 28.36 -70.80 42.30
CA LYS A 2 27.99 -69.82 41.31
C LYS A 2 26.54 -70.08 40.94
N SER A 3 25.67 -69.10 41.15
CA SER A 3 24.28 -69.09 40.70
C SER A 3 24.13 -68.37 39.41
N HIS A 4 23.68 -69.02 38.36
CA HIS A 4 23.35 -68.45 37.07
C HIS A 4 21.89 -68.02 37.06
N ILE A 5 21.62 -66.75 36.85
CA ILE A 5 20.27 -66.25 36.55
C ILE A 5 20.18 -65.99 35.05
N ARG A 6 19.28 -66.73 34.40
CA ARG A 6 18.94 -66.49 32.97
C ARG A 6 17.86 -65.37 32.84
N SER A 7 18.17 -64.33 32.15
CA SER A 7 17.18 -63.31 31.81
C SER A 7 16.50 -63.63 30.46
N SER A 8 15.20 -63.81 30.50
CA SER A 8 14.33 -63.94 29.31
C SER A 8 14.04 -62.58 28.70
N TRP A 9 14.37 -62.38 27.45
CA TRP A 9 13.99 -61.21 26.71
C TRP A 9 12.63 -61.43 26.04
N LEU A 10 11.61 -60.69 26.50
CA LEU A 10 10.31 -60.57 25.80
C LEU A 10 10.46 -59.53 24.71
N HIS A 11 10.25 -59.96 23.45
CA HIS A 11 10.13 -59.06 22.30
C HIS A 11 8.72 -58.50 22.28
N VAL A 12 8.59 -57.21 22.54
CA VAL A 12 7.36 -56.46 22.30
C VAL A 12 7.51 -55.79 20.93
N SER A 13 6.79 -56.32 19.94
CA SER A 13 6.67 -55.69 18.62
C SER A 13 5.70 -54.52 18.72
N GLY A 14 6.23 -53.31 18.84
CA GLY A 14 5.44 -52.08 18.77
C GLY A 14 5.17 -51.71 17.30
N ILE A 15 3.89 -51.68 16.95
CA ILE A 15 3.44 -51.10 15.66
C ILE A 15 3.55 -49.59 15.81
N VAL A 16 4.52 -49.00 15.12
CA VAL A 16 4.62 -47.53 14.96
C VAL A 16 3.67 -47.13 13.83
N ALA A 17 2.51 -46.60 14.17
CA ALA A 17 1.65 -45.93 13.23
C ALA A 17 2.33 -44.60 12.81
N GLY A 18 2.89 -44.56 11.63
CA GLY A 18 3.45 -43.36 11.05
C GLY A 18 2.36 -42.34 10.74
N VAL A 19 2.29 -41.26 11.54
CA VAL A 19 1.52 -40.08 11.20
C VAL A 19 2.31 -39.33 10.11
N LEU A 20 1.83 -39.41 8.88
CA LEU A 20 2.31 -38.58 7.78
C LEU A 20 1.86 -37.14 8.08
N PHE A 21 2.77 -36.34 8.62
CA PHE A 21 2.64 -34.88 8.55
C PHE A 21 2.88 -34.49 7.07
N ALA A 22 1.81 -34.04 6.41
CA ALA A 22 1.95 -33.31 5.17
C ALA A 22 2.71 -32.02 5.50
N THR A 23 4.00 -32.00 5.29
CA THR A 23 4.79 -30.80 5.27
C THR A 23 4.38 -30.02 4.04
N GLY A 24 3.38 -29.13 4.19
CA GLY A 24 3.20 -28.04 3.25
C GLY A 24 4.54 -27.29 3.23
N SER A 25 5.22 -27.35 2.11
CA SER A 25 6.40 -26.54 1.87
C SER A 25 5.96 -25.09 1.93
N VAL A 26 6.21 -24.42 3.07
CA VAL A 26 6.32 -22.97 3.10
C VAL A 26 7.48 -22.69 2.17
N GLN A 27 7.19 -22.27 0.93
CA GLN A 27 8.21 -21.74 0.05
C GLN A 27 8.77 -20.51 0.77
N ALA A 28 9.99 -20.66 1.31
CA ALA A 28 10.77 -19.52 1.72
C ALA A 28 10.86 -18.58 0.51
N LEU A 29 10.45 -17.33 0.69
CA LEU A 29 10.68 -16.28 -0.29
C LEU A 29 12.14 -16.36 -0.74
N GLU A 30 12.35 -16.62 -2.03
CA GLU A 30 13.67 -16.54 -2.65
C GLU A 30 14.30 -15.17 -2.31
N PRO A 31 15.62 -15.04 -2.19
CA PRO A 31 16.30 -13.79 -1.86
C PRO A 31 16.28 -12.74 -2.98
N GLY A 32 15.38 -12.81 -3.92
CA GLY A 32 15.02 -11.79 -4.89
C GLY A 32 13.62 -11.32 -4.58
N GLY A 33 13.44 -10.08 -4.09
CA GLY A 33 12.14 -9.51 -3.79
C GLY A 33 11.18 -9.62 -5.00
N ILE A 34 9.89 -9.55 -4.72
CA ILE A 34 8.84 -9.51 -5.75
C ILE A 34 9.09 -8.31 -6.65
N ALA A 35 9.23 -8.57 -7.94
CA ALA A 35 9.56 -7.56 -8.94
C ALA A 35 8.29 -7.06 -9.65
N CYS A 36 8.44 -6.01 -10.44
CA CYS A 36 7.36 -5.48 -11.29
C CYS A 36 6.75 -6.53 -12.23
N ASP A 37 7.54 -7.53 -12.65
CA ASP A 37 7.06 -8.62 -13.50
C ASP A 37 6.09 -9.57 -12.77
N ASP A 38 6.24 -9.74 -11.46
CA ASP A 38 5.32 -10.52 -10.64
C ASP A 38 3.96 -9.82 -10.52
N ILE A 39 3.96 -8.47 -10.41
CA ILE A 39 2.74 -7.68 -10.46
C ILE A 39 2.08 -7.81 -11.83
N ALA A 40 2.87 -7.68 -12.92
CA ALA A 40 2.36 -7.86 -14.28
C ALA A 40 1.73 -9.25 -14.49
N GLY A 41 2.33 -10.30 -13.93
CA GLY A 41 1.78 -11.65 -13.93
C GLY A 41 0.47 -11.78 -13.14
N ALA A 42 0.38 -11.12 -11.99
CA ALA A 42 -0.78 -11.19 -11.11
C ALA A 42 -2.03 -10.48 -11.67
N ILE A 43 -1.85 -9.39 -12.43
CA ILE A 43 -2.95 -8.59 -13.02
C ILE A 43 -3.50 -9.13 -14.35
N GLY A 44 -3.16 -10.37 -14.72
CA GLY A 44 -3.83 -11.07 -15.82
C GLY A 44 -3.39 -10.71 -17.24
N GLY A 45 -2.24 -10.07 -17.40
CA GLY A 45 -1.62 -9.79 -18.71
C GLY A 45 -1.65 -8.32 -19.12
N GLY A 46 -0.78 -7.98 -20.05
CA GLY A 46 -0.50 -6.58 -20.40
C GLY A 46 0.66 -6.00 -19.58
N THR A 47 1.03 -4.76 -19.85
CA THR A 47 2.00 -4.04 -19.02
C THR A 47 1.33 -3.48 -17.79
N VAL A 48 2.05 -3.37 -16.66
CA VAL A 48 1.52 -2.71 -15.44
C VAL A 48 0.95 -1.34 -15.78
N HIS A 49 1.61 -0.59 -16.65
CA HIS A 49 1.14 0.73 -17.11
C HIS A 49 -0.24 0.67 -17.78
N SER A 50 -0.46 -0.24 -18.74
CA SER A 50 -1.73 -0.30 -19.48
C SER A 50 -2.89 -0.74 -18.60
N VAL A 51 -2.68 -1.74 -17.73
CA VAL A 51 -3.71 -2.24 -16.81
C VAL A 51 -4.02 -1.21 -15.73
N LEU A 52 -2.99 -0.57 -15.14
CA LEU A 52 -3.17 0.51 -14.17
C LEU A 52 -3.95 1.69 -14.76
N SER A 53 -3.67 2.08 -16.00
CA SER A 53 -4.41 3.15 -16.67
C SER A 53 -5.91 2.85 -16.78
N THR A 54 -6.25 1.61 -17.13
CA THR A 54 -7.66 1.16 -17.22
C THR A 54 -8.30 1.09 -15.82
N ALA A 55 -7.59 0.55 -14.84
CA ALA A 55 -8.08 0.45 -13.46
C ALA A 55 -8.30 1.83 -12.84
N LEU A 56 -7.41 2.80 -13.08
CA LEU A 56 -7.57 4.18 -12.61
C LEU A 56 -8.84 4.81 -13.21
N ALA A 57 -9.08 4.65 -14.50
CA ALA A 57 -10.30 5.15 -15.15
C ALA A 57 -11.56 4.54 -14.53
N THR A 58 -11.53 3.26 -14.15
CA THR A 58 -12.62 2.59 -13.42
C THR A 58 -12.77 3.18 -12.01
N GLY A 59 -11.68 3.35 -11.26
CA GLY A 59 -11.68 3.88 -9.90
C GLY A 59 -12.25 5.31 -9.78
N LEU A 60 -12.08 6.11 -10.83
CA LEU A 60 -12.61 7.47 -10.89
C LEU A 60 -14.13 7.53 -11.05
N SER A 61 -14.80 6.45 -11.42
CA SER A 61 -16.26 6.42 -11.67
C SER A 61 -16.99 5.58 -10.60
N PRO A 62 -18.06 6.11 -9.97
CA PRO A 62 -18.55 7.49 -10.04
C PRO A 62 -17.60 8.49 -9.38
N GLY A 63 -17.65 9.76 -9.80
CA GLY A 63 -16.79 10.82 -9.28
C GLY A 63 -16.95 11.02 -7.77
N VAL A 64 -15.88 11.47 -7.12
CA VAL A 64 -15.78 11.74 -5.68
C VAL A 64 -14.89 12.97 -5.44
N GLY A 65 -15.09 13.66 -4.35
CA GLY A 65 -14.32 14.86 -4.00
C GLY A 65 -14.56 16.01 -4.98
N LEU A 66 -13.50 16.65 -5.42
CA LEU A 66 -13.51 17.73 -6.43
C LEU A 66 -13.67 17.20 -7.86
N GLN A 67 -13.60 15.88 -8.05
CA GLN A 67 -13.68 15.20 -9.35
C GLN A 67 -12.55 15.59 -10.32
N ASN A 68 -11.38 15.83 -9.77
CA ASN A 68 -10.18 16.13 -10.56
C ASN A 68 -9.67 14.86 -11.29
N ASP A 69 -8.96 15.09 -12.38
CA ASP A 69 -8.06 14.07 -12.93
C ASP A 69 -6.94 13.76 -11.95
N MET A 70 -6.44 12.52 -11.97
CA MET A 70 -5.49 12.02 -10.97
C MET A 70 -4.28 11.32 -11.58
N TRP A 71 -3.25 11.17 -10.76
CA TRP A 71 -2.08 10.33 -10.99
C TRP A 71 -2.23 9.04 -10.20
N ALA A 72 -1.75 7.94 -10.76
CA ALA A 72 -1.56 6.68 -10.02
C ALA A 72 -0.16 6.12 -10.28
N THR A 73 0.44 5.60 -9.23
CA THR A 73 1.75 4.94 -9.25
C THR A 73 1.64 3.56 -8.61
N VAL A 74 2.29 2.55 -9.20
CA VAL A 74 2.49 1.23 -8.59
C VAL A 74 3.97 1.04 -8.33
N VAL A 75 4.31 0.57 -7.12
CA VAL A 75 5.64 0.10 -6.75
C VAL A 75 5.61 -1.40 -6.45
N ASP A 76 6.73 -2.10 -6.66
CA ASP A 76 6.90 -3.46 -6.17
C ASP A 76 7.22 -3.48 -4.65
N ASN A 77 7.33 -4.66 -4.04
CA ASN A 77 7.56 -4.77 -2.61
C ASN A 77 8.95 -4.29 -2.16
N SER A 78 9.88 -4.06 -3.08
CA SER A 78 11.15 -3.39 -2.79
C SER A 78 11.04 -1.87 -2.81
N GLY A 79 9.92 -1.32 -3.28
CA GLY A 79 9.68 0.11 -3.46
C GLY A 79 10.11 0.65 -4.83
N LYS A 80 10.47 -0.23 -5.79
CA LYS A 80 10.78 0.18 -7.16
C LYS A 80 9.51 0.57 -7.89
N VAL A 81 9.52 1.70 -8.58
CA VAL A 81 8.38 2.18 -9.38
C VAL A 81 8.21 1.31 -10.63
N CYS A 82 7.06 0.66 -10.75
CA CYS A 82 6.70 -0.21 -11.88
C CYS A 82 5.94 0.54 -12.99
N ALA A 83 5.09 1.48 -12.60
CA ALA A 83 4.32 2.28 -13.54
C ALA A 83 3.86 3.59 -12.89
N VAL A 84 3.77 4.63 -13.71
CA VAL A 84 3.08 5.89 -13.40
C VAL A 84 2.10 6.17 -14.53
N VAL A 85 0.86 6.48 -14.20
CA VAL A 85 -0.19 6.84 -15.16
C VAL A 85 -0.90 8.12 -14.71
N LYS A 86 -1.62 8.73 -15.64
CA LYS A 86 -2.53 9.86 -15.39
C LYS A 86 -3.87 9.62 -16.08
N SER A 87 -4.95 10.14 -15.53
CA SER A 87 -6.27 10.02 -16.12
C SER A 87 -6.55 11.11 -17.17
N GLY A 88 -6.00 12.30 -16.96
CA GLY A 88 -6.20 13.42 -17.87
C GLY A 88 -5.37 13.32 -19.15
N THR A 89 -5.79 14.06 -20.18
CA THR A 89 -5.16 14.00 -21.51
C THR A 89 -3.81 14.73 -21.60
N ALA A 90 -3.61 15.76 -20.78
CA ALA A 90 -2.36 16.52 -20.70
C ALA A 90 -1.74 16.40 -19.30
N GLN A 91 -0.46 16.76 -19.16
CA GLN A 91 0.25 16.72 -17.87
C GLN A 91 -0.39 17.64 -16.83
N ASN A 92 -0.93 18.77 -17.27
CA ASN A 92 -1.59 19.77 -16.43
C ASN A 92 -3.12 19.66 -16.39
N SER A 93 -3.70 18.56 -16.86
CA SER A 93 -5.12 18.24 -16.63
C SER A 93 -5.39 17.87 -15.17
N GLN A 94 -4.37 17.42 -14.47
CA GLN A 94 -4.35 17.11 -13.05
C GLN A 94 -3.22 17.88 -12.35
N TRP A 95 -3.24 17.95 -11.03
CA TRP A 95 -2.20 18.63 -10.26
C TRP A 95 -0.83 18.00 -10.49
N LEU A 96 0.12 18.75 -11.03
CA LEU A 96 1.46 18.26 -11.39
C LEU A 96 2.23 17.69 -10.18
N GLY A 97 2.12 18.32 -9.01
CA GLY A 97 2.76 17.85 -7.79
C GLY A 97 2.27 16.45 -7.34
N SER A 98 1.05 16.11 -7.72
CA SER A 98 0.44 14.83 -7.35
C SER A 98 1.08 13.61 -8.02
N ARG A 99 1.86 13.80 -9.10
CA ARG A 99 2.66 12.73 -9.70
C ARG A 99 3.66 12.15 -8.70
N VAL A 100 4.47 13.00 -8.08
CA VAL A 100 5.46 12.58 -7.08
C VAL A 100 4.78 12.12 -5.80
N ILE A 101 3.70 12.79 -5.38
CA ILE A 101 2.91 12.41 -4.20
C ILE A 101 2.31 11.01 -4.38
N SER A 102 1.80 10.65 -5.57
CA SER A 102 1.30 9.29 -5.82
C SER A 102 2.36 8.22 -5.62
N ALA A 103 3.58 8.48 -6.07
CA ALA A 103 4.71 7.56 -5.86
C ALA A 103 5.15 7.47 -4.38
N GLN A 104 5.14 8.60 -3.64
CA GLN A 104 5.39 8.59 -2.20
C GLN A 104 4.32 7.80 -1.44
N LYS A 105 3.04 7.95 -1.81
CA LYS A 105 1.93 7.18 -1.21
C LYS A 105 2.10 5.69 -1.45
N ALA A 106 2.43 5.27 -2.68
CA ALA A 106 2.72 3.88 -2.99
C ALA A 106 3.90 3.35 -2.15
N SER A 107 5.03 4.07 -2.14
CA SER A 107 6.21 3.71 -1.34
C SER A 107 5.86 3.57 0.15
N THR A 108 5.08 4.49 0.70
CA THR A 108 4.68 4.49 2.12
C THR A 108 3.78 3.30 2.44
N ALA A 109 2.72 3.06 1.67
CA ALA A 109 1.81 1.95 1.90
C ALA A 109 2.55 0.60 1.82
N ASN A 110 3.49 0.46 0.87
CA ASN A 110 4.35 -0.72 0.78
C ASN A 110 5.22 -0.89 2.04
N ALA A 111 5.87 0.20 2.50
CA ALA A 111 6.81 0.16 3.62
C ALA A 111 6.16 -0.12 4.98
N PHE A 112 4.86 0.16 5.13
CA PHE A 112 4.09 -0.01 6.36
C PHE A 112 3.04 -1.12 6.28
N SER A 113 3.21 -2.08 5.37
CA SER A 113 2.34 -3.24 5.23
C SER A 113 3.15 -4.53 5.23
N LEU A 114 2.57 -5.61 5.75
CA LEU A 114 3.22 -6.90 5.94
C LEU A 114 2.51 -8.01 5.17
N PRO A 115 3.23 -9.01 4.66
CA PRO A 115 2.62 -10.21 4.08
C PRO A 115 1.77 -10.96 5.10
N ALA A 116 0.81 -11.76 4.63
CA ALA A 116 0.00 -12.62 5.49
C ALA A 116 0.88 -13.52 6.38
N GLY A 117 0.51 -13.59 7.66
CA GLY A 117 1.24 -14.39 8.64
C GLY A 117 2.49 -13.73 9.24
N GLU A 118 2.99 -12.65 8.65
CA GLU A 118 4.12 -11.89 9.17
C GLU A 118 3.67 -10.79 10.14
N GLY A 119 4.50 -10.45 11.12
CA GLY A 119 4.24 -9.40 12.10
C GLY A 119 3.94 -9.92 13.51
N GLY A 120 3.59 -9.01 14.42
CA GLY A 120 3.41 -9.27 15.84
C GLY A 120 1.95 -9.53 16.22
N LEU A 121 1.30 -8.54 16.89
CA LEU A 121 -0.07 -8.67 17.39
C LEU A 121 -1.14 -8.74 16.30
N VAL A 122 -0.86 -8.21 15.13
CA VAL A 122 -1.75 -8.23 13.96
C VAL A 122 -0.94 -8.78 12.78
N PRO A 123 -0.91 -10.11 12.60
CA PRO A 123 -0.21 -10.72 11.47
C PRO A 123 -0.83 -10.29 10.14
N GLY A 124 0.03 -9.94 9.18
CA GLY A 124 -0.44 -9.44 7.87
C GLY A 124 -1.00 -8.01 7.90
N LEU A 125 -0.62 -7.21 8.91
CA LEU A 125 -1.11 -5.84 9.05
C LEU A 125 -0.81 -5.03 7.78
N ALA A 126 -1.86 -4.52 7.15
CA ALA A 126 -1.80 -3.51 6.11
C ALA A 126 -2.16 -2.14 6.67
N LEU A 127 -1.39 -1.12 6.36
CA LEU A 127 -1.69 0.26 6.68
C LEU A 127 -1.79 1.09 5.40
N ALA A 128 -2.99 1.63 5.14
CA ALA A 128 -3.13 2.71 4.18
C ALA A 128 -2.37 3.95 4.66
N THR A 129 -1.94 4.79 3.74
CA THR A 129 -1.34 6.08 4.11
C THR A 129 -2.27 6.95 4.96
N ALA A 130 -3.58 6.81 4.79
CA ALA A 130 -4.59 7.45 5.64
C ALA A 130 -4.49 7.03 7.11
N ASN A 131 -4.14 5.77 7.39
CA ASN A 131 -4.03 5.24 8.75
C ASN A 131 -2.81 5.79 9.51
N LEU A 132 -1.87 6.40 8.83
CA LEU A 132 -0.67 7.01 9.43
C LEU A 132 -0.88 8.46 9.85
N TRP A 133 -1.97 9.12 9.41
CA TRP A 133 -2.15 10.55 9.63
C TRP A 133 -2.13 10.93 11.12
N ALA A 134 -2.97 10.33 11.95
CA ALA A 134 -3.06 10.68 13.37
C ALA A 134 -1.73 10.48 14.11
N ALA A 135 -1.03 9.38 13.83
CA ALA A 135 0.23 9.04 14.50
C ALA A 135 1.37 10.03 14.19
N THR A 136 1.32 10.71 13.05
CA THR A 136 2.37 11.65 12.59
C THR A 136 2.11 13.10 12.97
N GLN A 137 0.96 13.42 13.57
CA GLN A 137 0.67 14.78 14.03
C GLN A 137 1.48 15.15 15.27
N PRO A 138 1.63 16.47 15.58
CA PRO A 138 2.31 16.90 16.79
C PRO A 138 1.75 16.20 18.04
N GLY A 139 2.64 15.52 18.78
CA GLY A 139 2.28 14.70 19.94
C GLY A 139 1.93 13.23 19.59
N GLY A 140 1.87 12.86 18.33
CA GLY A 140 1.71 11.48 17.88
C GLY A 140 2.98 10.65 18.03
N SER A 141 2.82 9.31 18.05
CA SER A 141 3.92 8.35 18.28
C SER A 141 4.94 8.29 17.13
N LEU A 142 4.54 8.73 15.93
CA LEU A 142 5.37 8.75 14.72
C LEU A 142 5.60 10.18 14.22
N PHE A 143 5.51 11.18 15.09
CA PHE A 143 5.81 12.57 14.73
C PHE A 143 7.22 12.69 14.13
N GLY A 144 7.34 13.33 12.96
CA GLY A 144 8.61 13.44 12.22
C GLY A 144 8.86 12.31 11.23
N LEU A 145 7.96 11.33 11.09
CA LEU A 145 8.12 10.24 10.14
C LEU A 145 8.30 10.74 8.70
N GLN A 146 7.58 11.80 8.31
CA GLN A 146 7.62 12.36 6.95
C GLN A 146 8.99 12.94 6.58
N GLU A 147 9.76 13.39 7.54
CA GLU A 147 11.10 13.95 7.37
C GLU A 147 12.19 12.88 7.40
N SER A 148 11.89 11.67 7.86
CA SER A 148 12.85 10.58 8.04
C SER A 148 13.26 9.89 6.74
N ASN A 149 12.46 10.01 5.69
CA ASN A 149 12.68 9.41 4.37
C ASN A 149 12.30 10.43 3.28
N PRO A 150 13.19 11.36 2.94
CA PRO A 150 12.90 12.37 1.91
C PRO A 150 12.89 11.74 0.51
N VAL A 151 12.11 12.37 -0.39
CA VAL A 151 12.15 12.06 -1.83
C VAL A 151 13.51 12.48 -2.41
N ASP A 152 14.07 11.68 -3.30
CA ASP A 152 15.16 12.14 -4.17
C ASP A 152 14.57 12.96 -5.32
N ALA A 153 14.69 14.28 -5.22
CA ALA A 153 14.11 15.21 -6.20
C ALA A 153 14.72 15.02 -7.60
N ARG A 154 15.97 14.58 -7.71
CA ARG A 154 16.62 14.34 -8.99
C ARG A 154 16.01 13.13 -9.68
N VAL A 155 15.78 12.06 -8.92
CA VAL A 155 15.09 10.87 -9.43
C VAL A 155 13.65 11.22 -9.78
N ALA A 156 12.95 11.93 -8.90
CA ALA A 156 11.54 12.26 -9.06
C ALA A 156 11.24 13.10 -10.30
N TYR A 157 12.14 14.02 -10.65
CA TYR A 157 11.92 14.95 -11.77
C TYR A 157 12.84 14.70 -12.97
N GLY A 158 13.64 13.62 -12.94
CA GLY A 158 14.51 13.26 -14.07
C GLY A 158 15.63 14.29 -14.27
N ASP A 159 16.34 14.63 -13.20
CA ASP A 159 17.27 15.77 -13.21
C ASP A 159 18.56 15.48 -13.98
N ASN A 160 18.76 16.20 -15.09
CA ASN A 160 20.04 16.44 -15.72
C ASN A 160 20.71 17.75 -15.26
N SER A 161 20.25 18.38 -14.17
CA SER A 161 20.75 19.69 -13.72
C SER A 161 22.23 19.63 -13.34
N LEU A 162 22.76 18.48 -12.94
CA LEU A 162 24.20 18.28 -12.74
C LEU A 162 25.01 18.39 -14.03
N ALA A 163 24.37 18.26 -15.20
CA ALA A 163 24.99 18.49 -16.50
C ALA A 163 24.79 19.94 -17.03
N GLY A 164 24.18 20.82 -16.23
CA GLY A 164 24.04 22.25 -16.54
C GLY A 164 22.90 22.61 -17.48
N GLY A 165 21.88 21.75 -17.65
CA GLY A 165 20.70 22.01 -18.47
C GLY A 165 19.41 21.57 -17.81
N GLU A 166 18.32 22.29 -18.06
CA GLU A 166 16.98 21.77 -17.76
C GLU A 166 16.67 20.59 -18.68
N ASP A 167 16.33 19.44 -18.12
CA ASP A 167 15.81 18.32 -18.94
C ASP A 167 14.36 18.59 -19.31
N THR A 168 14.16 19.37 -20.36
CA THR A 168 12.83 19.64 -20.91
C THR A 168 12.22 18.41 -21.58
N THR A 169 12.96 17.29 -21.71
CA THR A 169 12.47 16.06 -22.34
C THR A 169 11.69 15.18 -21.37
N ALA A 170 11.91 15.31 -20.06
CA ALA A 170 11.24 14.49 -19.05
C ALA A 170 9.75 14.82 -18.91
N PHE A 171 9.39 16.10 -18.94
CA PHE A 171 8.01 16.55 -18.71
C PHE A 171 6.96 15.93 -19.66
N PRO A 172 7.21 15.85 -21.00
CA PRO A 172 6.26 15.20 -21.90
C PRO A 172 6.07 13.70 -21.63
N ALA A 173 7.07 13.05 -21.02
CA ALA A 173 7.04 11.63 -20.70
C ALA A 173 6.27 11.30 -19.40
N TYR A 174 5.98 12.29 -18.55
CA TYR A 174 5.31 12.07 -17.28
C TYR A 174 3.95 11.38 -17.44
N GLY A 175 3.76 10.26 -16.73
CA GLY A 175 2.56 9.44 -16.79
C GLY A 175 2.48 8.54 -18.03
N SER A 176 3.55 8.41 -18.79
CA SER A 176 3.69 7.43 -19.88
C SER A 176 4.54 6.23 -19.44
N SER A 177 4.64 5.21 -20.26
CA SER A 177 5.56 4.07 -20.04
C SER A 177 7.04 4.47 -20.03
N ALA A 178 7.38 5.68 -20.48
CA ALA A 178 8.72 6.25 -20.47
C ALA A 178 8.91 7.30 -19.35
N ASP A 179 8.02 7.33 -18.36
CA ASP A 179 8.15 8.21 -17.20
C ASP A 179 9.49 7.98 -16.51
N PRO A 180 10.31 9.02 -16.27
CA PRO A 180 11.68 8.87 -15.77
C PRO A 180 11.81 8.21 -14.39
N VAL A 181 10.74 8.16 -13.59
CA VAL A 181 10.78 7.46 -12.29
C VAL A 181 10.56 5.95 -12.42
N VAL A 182 10.05 5.46 -13.55
CA VAL A 182 9.84 4.02 -13.77
C VAL A 182 11.18 3.29 -13.75
N GLY A 183 11.25 2.22 -12.97
CA GLY A 183 12.47 1.44 -12.74
C GLY A 183 13.40 2.01 -11.66
N THR A 184 13.02 3.11 -10.99
CA THR A 184 13.82 3.75 -9.93
C THR A 184 13.17 3.64 -8.55
N TYR A 185 13.90 4.06 -7.52
CA TYR A 185 13.43 4.18 -6.13
C TYR A 185 13.42 5.66 -5.76
N ILE A 186 12.26 6.27 -5.64
CA ILE A 186 12.19 7.70 -5.32
C ILE A 186 12.16 8.00 -3.82
N GLY A 187 11.85 7.00 -2.99
CA GLY A 187 11.68 7.19 -1.55
C GLY A 187 10.47 8.05 -1.20
N GLY A 188 10.56 8.72 -0.07
CA GLY A 188 9.52 9.60 0.44
C GLY A 188 8.51 8.89 1.31
N VAL A 189 7.92 9.65 2.26
CA VAL A 189 6.81 9.24 3.10
C VAL A 189 5.67 10.24 2.96
N ASN A 190 4.47 9.74 2.71
CA ASN A 190 3.25 10.52 2.63
C ASN A 190 2.18 9.86 3.51
N VAL A 191 1.50 10.64 4.37
CA VAL A 191 0.68 10.12 5.48
C VAL A 191 -0.78 10.57 5.40
N PHE A 192 -1.28 10.86 4.23
CA PHE A 192 -2.70 11.12 3.97
C PHE A 192 -3.23 10.20 2.87
N GLY A 193 -4.55 10.05 2.77
CA GLY A 193 -5.21 9.01 1.97
C GLY A 193 -4.73 8.88 0.53
N GLY A 194 -4.85 7.67 -0.02
CA GLY A 194 -4.56 7.35 -1.41
C GLY A 194 -3.42 6.34 -1.63
N GLY A 195 -2.71 5.90 -0.60
CA GLY A 195 -1.76 4.79 -0.69
C GLY A 195 -2.32 3.51 -0.09
N LEU A 196 -2.28 2.41 -0.81
CA LEU A 196 -2.82 1.09 -0.42
C LEU A 196 -1.89 -0.02 -0.87
N ALA A 197 -1.66 -1.01 0.00
CA ALA A 197 -0.89 -2.18 -0.33
C ALA A 197 -1.62 -3.10 -1.32
N LEU A 198 -0.87 -3.79 -2.17
CA LEU A 198 -1.37 -4.72 -3.17
C LEU A 198 -1.08 -6.15 -2.73
N TYR A 199 -2.13 -6.93 -2.55
CA TYR A 199 -2.05 -8.32 -2.12
C TYR A 199 -2.67 -9.26 -3.15
N ARG A 200 -1.99 -10.37 -3.39
CA ARG A 200 -2.52 -11.51 -4.12
C ARG A 200 -3.39 -12.38 -3.20
N ALA A 201 -4.25 -13.22 -3.76
CA ALA A 201 -5.19 -14.09 -3.04
C ALA A 201 -4.55 -15.03 -2.00
N ASP A 202 -3.27 -15.35 -2.14
CA ASP A 202 -2.52 -16.15 -1.16
C ASP A 202 -1.89 -15.30 -0.02
N GLY A 203 -2.23 -14.01 0.06
CA GLY A 203 -1.75 -13.08 1.08
C GLY A 203 -0.32 -12.56 0.85
N VAL A 204 0.27 -12.83 -0.32
CA VAL A 204 1.57 -12.28 -0.70
C VAL A 204 1.45 -10.80 -0.97
N LEU A 205 2.26 -9.99 -0.27
CA LEU A 205 2.41 -8.55 -0.53
C LEU A 205 3.24 -8.37 -1.80
N LEU A 206 2.60 -7.90 -2.87
CA LEU A 206 3.25 -7.66 -4.16
C LEU A 206 3.93 -6.29 -4.25
N GLY A 207 3.44 -5.33 -3.50
CA GLY A 207 3.85 -3.94 -3.53
C GLY A 207 2.72 -3.02 -3.10
N ALA A 208 2.60 -1.84 -3.70
CA ALA A 208 1.52 -0.92 -3.37
C ALA A 208 1.14 0.00 -4.53
N ILE A 209 -0.07 0.55 -4.45
CA ILE A 209 -0.57 1.63 -5.30
C ILE A 209 -0.63 2.94 -4.51
N GLY A 210 -0.35 4.05 -5.19
CA GLY A 210 -0.61 5.39 -4.69
C GLY A 210 -1.39 6.20 -5.71
N VAL A 211 -2.48 6.83 -5.28
CA VAL A 211 -3.31 7.73 -6.10
C VAL A 211 -3.27 9.13 -5.49
N SER A 212 -3.19 10.13 -6.35
CA SER A 212 -3.16 11.53 -5.92
C SER A 212 -3.64 12.47 -7.02
N GLY A 213 -4.40 13.49 -6.65
CA GLY A 213 -4.91 14.50 -7.59
C GLY A 213 -6.13 15.26 -7.10
N ASP A 214 -6.68 14.86 -5.95
CA ASP A 214 -7.86 15.46 -5.35
C ASP A 214 -7.68 15.63 -3.84
N THR A 215 -8.75 15.74 -3.07
CA THR A 215 -8.68 15.65 -1.62
C THR A 215 -8.12 14.28 -1.20
N SER A 216 -7.45 14.21 -0.06
CA SER A 216 -6.87 12.94 0.41
C SER A 216 -7.92 11.85 0.63
N CYS A 217 -9.16 12.22 0.98
CA CYS A 217 -10.26 11.27 1.10
C CYS A 217 -10.73 10.75 -0.26
N ALA A 218 -10.80 11.61 -1.27
CA ALA A 218 -11.09 11.22 -2.65
C ALA A 218 -9.98 10.36 -3.22
N ASP A 219 -8.72 10.75 -3.01
CA ASP A 219 -7.55 9.95 -3.39
C ASP A 219 -7.62 8.53 -2.83
N HIS A 220 -8.05 8.38 -1.55
CA HIS A 220 -8.23 7.07 -0.91
C HIS A 220 -9.34 6.25 -1.56
N VAL A 221 -10.50 6.85 -1.81
CA VAL A 221 -11.64 6.18 -2.47
C VAL A 221 -11.25 5.69 -3.85
N VAL A 222 -10.57 6.54 -4.65
CA VAL A 222 -10.12 6.16 -6.00
C VAL A 222 -9.04 5.09 -5.94
N ALA A 223 -8.10 5.17 -5.01
CA ALA A 223 -7.07 4.14 -4.81
C ALA A 223 -7.70 2.77 -4.46
N TRP A 224 -8.69 2.74 -3.58
CA TRP A 224 -9.41 1.53 -3.20
C TRP A 224 -10.09 0.87 -4.41
N ARG A 225 -10.89 1.64 -5.14
CA ARG A 225 -11.58 1.17 -6.35
C ARG A 225 -10.61 0.74 -7.46
N THR A 226 -9.47 1.42 -7.56
CA THR A 226 -8.42 1.05 -8.53
C THR A 226 -7.76 -0.26 -8.13
N ARG A 227 -7.48 -0.48 -6.83
CA ARG A 227 -6.95 -1.73 -6.30
C ARG A 227 -7.91 -2.90 -6.53
N ASP A 228 -9.19 -2.71 -6.27
CA ASP A 228 -10.26 -3.67 -6.56
C ASP A 228 -10.29 -4.02 -8.07
N ALA A 229 -10.25 -3.02 -8.95
CA ALA A 229 -10.20 -3.24 -10.39
C ALA A 229 -8.92 -3.94 -10.88
N LEU A 230 -7.83 -3.91 -10.11
CA LEU A 230 -6.62 -4.69 -10.36
C LEU A 230 -6.74 -6.14 -9.86
N GLY A 231 -7.72 -6.47 -9.02
CA GLY A 231 -7.86 -7.77 -8.36
C GLY A 231 -6.70 -8.07 -7.38
N LEU A 232 -6.13 -7.03 -6.75
CA LEU A 232 -5.00 -7.14 -5.83
C LEU A 232 -5.35 -6.59 -4.44
N ASP A 233 -6.56 -6.85 -3.98
CA ASP A 233 -7.18 -6.30 -2.79
C ASP A 233 -7.36 -7.32 -1.64
N HIS A 234 -6.66 -8.46 -1.70
CA HIS A 234 -6.74 -9.52 -0.69
C HIS A 234 -5.99 -9.16 0.60
N VAL A 235 -6.44 -8.09 1.27
CA VAL A 235 -5.83 -7.53 2.48
C VAL A 235 -5.97 -8.50 3.65
N PRO A 236 -4.87 -9.02 4.23
CA PRO A 236 -4.95 -10.05 5.27
C PRO A 236 -5.51 -9.52 6.60
N ALA A 237 -5.14 -8.31 6.98
CA ALA A 237 -5.59 -7.63 8.19
C ALA A 237 -5.35 -6.13 8.11
N GLY A 238 -6.14 -5.34 8.83
CA GLY A 238 -5.97 -3.90 8.92
C GLY A 238 -6.54 -3.34 10.23
N VAL A 239 -6.49 -2.02 10.36
CA VAL A 239 -6.86 -1.30 11.59
C VAL A 239 -8.27 -0.71 11.55
N SER A 240 -8.94 -0.78 10.43
CA SER A 240 -10.29 -0.25 10.30
C SER A 240 -11.31 -1.08 11.10
N PRO A 241 -12.50 -0.55 11.38
CA PRO A 241 -13.56 -1.33 12.03
C PRO A 241 -14.01 -2.57 11.26
N THR A 242 -13.74 -2.64 9.97
CA THR A 242 -14.01 -3.80 9.10
C THR A 242 -12.84 -4.78 9.00
N GLY A 243 -11.73 -4.51 9.69
CA GLY A 243 -10.56 -5.38 9.74
C GLY A 243 -9.64 -5.26 8.52
N ASP A 244 -9.82 -4.23 7.71
CA ASP A 244 -9.04 -3.89 6.52
C ASP A 244 -8.26 -2.56 6.69
N ASP A 245 -7.66 -2.06 5.63
CA ASP A 245 -6.88 -0.83 5.60
C ASP A 245 -7.69 0.41 5.16
N ASN A 246 -9.03 0.40 5.34
CA ASN A 246 -9.85 1.55 5.00
C ASN A 246 -9.52 2.78 5.85
N ILE A 247 -9.83 3.96 5.32
CA ILE A 247 -9.71 5.24 6.02
C ILE A 247 -10.67 5.30 7.22
N ILE A 248 -10.19 5.85 8.35
CA ILE A 248 -10.95 5.93 9.60
C ILE A 248 -11.22 7.39 9.95
N PHE A 249 -12.47 7.77 10.17
CA PHE A 249 -12.90 9.13 10.52
C PHE A 249 -13.31 9.21 12.00
N ASP A 250 -12.34 9.04 12.90
CA ASP A 250 -12.58 9.03 14.35
C ASP A 250 -11.91 10.20 15.12
N LEU A 251 -11.47 11.22 14.39
CA LEU A 251 -10.82 12.36 15.00
C LEU A 251 -11.80 13.22 15.79
N THR A 252 -11.45 13.54 17.02
CA THR A 252 -12.17 14.49 17.88
C THR A 252 -11.23 15.60 18.34
N PRO A 253 -11.72 16.85 18.53
CA PRO A 253 -10.92 17.92 19.11
C PRO A 253 -10.50 17.54 20.54
N SER A 254 -9.20 17.43 20.80
CA SER A 254 -8.69 17.01 22.11
C SER A 254 -8.57 18.16 23.12
N ASN A 255 -8.75 19.42 22.70
CA ASN A 255 -8.67 20.58 23.58
C ASN A 255 -9.48 21.78 23.04
N PRO A 256 -10.80 21.82 23.25
CA PRO A 256 -11.69 22.82 22.65
C PRO A 256 -11.46 24.27 23.18
N GLY A 257 -10.53 24.48 24.09
CA GLY A 257 -10.24 25.81 24.70
C GLY A 257 -8.88 26.43 24.37
N LYS A 258 -8.01 25.75 23.58
CA LYS A 258 -6.74 26.31 23.13
C LYS A 258 -6.80 26.65 21.66
N SER A 259 -6.82 27.94 21.35
CA SER A 259 -6.58 28.47 20.02
C SER A 259 -5.15 28.16 19.60
N GLY A 260 -4.97 27.20 18.70
CA GLY A 260 -3.69 26.79 18.12
C GLY A 260 -3.89 25.48 17.36
N PHE A 261 -3.26 25.36 16.24
CA PHE A 261 -3.38 24.26 15.29
C PHE A 261 -3.66 22.90 15.97
N GLY A 262 -4.86 22.41 15.75
CA GLY A 262 -5.45 21.11 15.91
C GLY A 262 -4.74 20.08 16.77
N HIS A 263 -5.03 20.08 18.06
CA HIS A 263 -4.87 18.85 18.83
C HIS A 263 -6.10 17.99 18.56
N PHE A 264 -5.94 17.00 17.72
CA PHE A 264 -6.95 15.97 17.51
C PHE A 264 -6.56 14.72 18.30
N ALA A 265 -7.52 14.05 18.86
CA ALA A 265 -7.37 12.71 19.39
C ALA A 265 -8.09 11.74 18.44
N SER A 266 -7.40 10.68 18.07
CA SER A 266 -8.00 9.55 17.36
C SER A 266 -8.26 8.44 18.37
N ALA A 267 -9.47 7.91 18.41
CA ALA A 267 -9.83 6.82 19.31
C ALA A 267 -9.11 5.53 18.95
N SER A 268 -8.93 5.24 17.65
CA SER A 268 -8.17 4.10 17.14
C SER A 268 -6.66 4.33 17.16
N GLY A 269 -6.19 5.59 17.16
CA GLY A 269 -4.80 5.97 16.89
C GLY A 269 -4.44 6.04 15.41
N PHE A 270 -5.36 5.69 14.50
CA PHE A 270 -5.17 5.58 13.06
C PHE A 270 -6.11 6.48 12.24
N GLY A 271 -6.73 7.47 12.88
CA GLY A 271 -7.73 8.34 12.27
C GLY A 271 -7.17 9.33 11.26
N HIS A 272 -8.03 9.73 10.35
CA HIS A 272 -7.80 10.72 9.31
C HIS A 272 -8.89 11.82 9.37
N PRO A 273 -8.59 13.09 9.07
CA PRO A 273 -9.62 14.14 9.01
C PRO A 273 -10.61 13.91 7.87
N GLU A 274 -11.83 14.40 8.04
CA GLU A 274 -12.80 14.52 6.95
C GLU A 274 -12.36 15.63 5.98
N CYS A 275 -12.56 15.40 4.69
CA CYS A 275 -12.14 16.36 3.67
C CYS A 275 -13.24 17.37 3.28
N GLY A 276 -14.50 17.07 3.59
CA GLY A 276 -15.60 18.04 3.52
C GLY A 276 -16.33 18.13 2.18
N PHE A 277 -16.06 17.24 1.22
CA PHE A 277 -16.69 17.21 -0.09
C PHE A 277 -17.57 15.96 -0.31
N GLY A 278 -18.08 15.37 0.77
CA GLY A 278 -19.00 14.25 0.71
C GLY A 278 -18.36 12.87 0.56
N GLU A 279 -17.04 12.77 0.75
CA GLU A 279 -16.28 11.52 0.58
C GLU A 279 -16.54 10.50 1.68
N ARG A 280 -16.79 10.95 2.92
CA ARG A 280 -16.92 10.07 4.08
C ARG A 280 -17.93 8.94 3.89
N PRO A 281 -19.21 9.19 3.53
CA PRO A 281 -20.17 8.10 3.36
C PRO A 281 -19.79 7.15 2.22
N ILE A 282 -19.07 7.62 1.20
CA ILE A 282 -18.57 6.80 0.10
C ILE A 282 -17.42 5.90 0.62
N ALA A 283 -16.47 6.47 1.35
CA ALA A 283 -15.34 5.74 1.90
C ALA A 283 -15.78 4.69 2.93
N GLU A 284 -16.72 5.03 3.83
CA GLU A 284 -17.29 4.09 4.80
C GLU A 284 -18.06 2.92 4.13
N ALA A 285 -18.58 3.12 2.92
CA ALA A 285 -19.30 2.09 2.16
C ALA A 285 -18.36 1.20 1.31
N LEU A 286 -17.08 1.53 1.14
CA LEU A 286 -16.13 0.79 0.31
C LEU A 286 -16.07 -0.71 0.63
N PRO A 287 -15.97 -1.15 1.91
CA PRO A 287 -15.91 -2.57 2.23
C PRO A 287 -17.17 -3.36 1.83
N THR A 288 -18.28 -2.67 1.54
CA THR A 288 -19.52 -3.29 1.08
C THR A 288 -19.70 -3.20 -0.44
N THR A 289 -19.29 -2.08 -1.05
CA THR A 289 -19.48 -1.81 -2.49
C THR A 289 -18.34 -2.33 -3.35
N HIS A 290 -17.16 -2.44 -2.78
CA HIS A 290 -15.91 -2.94 -3.35
C HIS A 290 -15.23 -3.76 -2.26
N ALA A 291 -15.86 -4.90 -1.92
CA ALA A 291 -15.39 -5.76 -0.85
C ALA A 291 -13.98 -6.28 -1.18
N ILE A 292 -13.10 -6.29 -0.18
CA ILE A 292 -11.79 -6.93 -0.33
C ILE A 292 -11.97 -8.39 -0.74
N GLY A 293 -11.09 -8.88 -1.61
CA GLY A 293 -11.09 -10.26 -2.06
C GLY A 293 -10.92 -11.23 -0.90
N PRO A 294 -11.51 -12.43 -0.99
CA PRO A 294 -11.42 -13.48 0.03
C PRO A 294 -10.02 -14.08 0.14
#